data_7eac8aa512e209e4c3932167fc954183
#
_entry.id   7eac8aa512e209e4c3932167fc954183
#
_cell.length_a   1.000
_cell.length_b   1.000
_cell.length_c   1.000
_cell.angle_alpha   90.00
_cell.angle_beta   90.00
_cell.angle_gamma   90.00
#
_symmetry.space_group_name_H-M   'P 1'
#
loop_
_entity.id
_entity.type
_entity.pdbx_description
1 polymer ?
#
loop_
_entity_poly.entity_id
_entity_poly.type
_entity_poly.pdbx_seq_one_letter_code
_entity_poly.pdbx_strand_id
1 'polypeptide(L)'
;MALSCDSDLEGLNKNPDVYGEIIPEFLFTKAQLDAVNVSYFGTAALTIAGSMQQFATYKEVPAAGDKYFNDGYSKSYFSTIYPLAVNEIQEVIRAVSEDPEDVNKLSVARIWKAYIFHHITDLYGDIPYSEAGKGVTDKIYTPKYDEQSIIYLDMLTELEDAASSLDSDKVTFGSSDLLYGGNVEQWRKFAYSLMLRLGMRLTNVDLQLSETWVKKAIEGGVILENSDLAAISYVDGSQVSSRNPIAQGLMNGDYINPQSVENVEGGKYAKTFIDYLKDTEDPRLNVLSVVWVDNGNGLYVADTTSTIQIGMPNAAFNNRPEDFAIYSEPHPETILAYDSPLMVMTNAEMNLLMAEAAIRGWFAGDAALLYGQAVAAGMDQWALYGDAGVISEQRVNTYLTNNPFNTAGSFEEKMDQIQTQKWVALFLDEYEIFANWRRTGYPDLIPVNYPGNLTGGKIPTRFVLPDSESTINAANYKEALDRQGVGNALTSTVWWDKP
;
A
#
# COMPACT_ATOMS: atom_id res chain seq x y z
N MET A 1 -37.43 55.53 21.42
CA MET A 1 -36.53 55.31 20.30
C MET A 1 -35.62 54.15 20.71
N ALA A 2 -35.87 52.96 20.21
CA ALA A 2 -34.96 51.84 20.38
C ALA A 2 -34.00 51.87 19.18
N LEU A 3 -32.72 52.14 19.44
CA LEU A 3 -31.66 52.01 18.46
C LEU A 3 -31.35 50.49 18.34
N SER A 4 -31.76 49.92 17.24
CA SER A 4 -31.34 48.56 16.84
C SER A 4 -29.86 48.61 16.48
N CYS A 5 -29.03 47.91 17.23
CA CYS A 5 -27.67 47.53 16.83
C CYS A 5 -27.75 46.34 15.90
N ASP A 6 -28.01 46.60 14.62
CA ASP A 6 -28.15 45.55 13.59
C ASP A 6 -27.04 45.65 12.51
N SER A 7 -25.96 46.31 12.85
CA SER A 7 -24.83 46.41 11.94
C SER A 7 -23.72 45.46 12.39
N ASP A 8 -23.54 44.39 11.65
CA ASP A 8 -22.41 43.47 11.64
C ASP A 8 -22.56 42.05 12.27
N LEU A 9 -23.80 41.58 12.37
CA LEU A 9 -24.02 40.15 12.70
C LEU A 9 -23.46 39.20 11.63
N GLU A 10 -23.40 39.63 10.37
CA GLU A 10 -22.76 38.83 9.29
C GLU A 10 -21.23 38.79 9.42
N GLY A 11 -20.61 39.91 9.90
CA GLY A 11 -19.17 39.94 10.16
C GLY A 11 -18.76 39.15 11.42
N LEU A 12 -19.62 39.15 12.45
CA LEU A 12 -19.42 38.38 13.69
C LEU A 12 -19.64 36.89 13.51
N ASN A 13 -20.39 36.44 12.49
CA ASN A 13 -20.60 35.07 12.13
C ASN A 13 -19.57 34.51 11.13
N LYS A 14 -18.67 35.34 10.62
CA LYS A 14 -17.51 34.84 9.87
C LYS A 14 -16.46 34.38 10.86
N ASN A 15 -16.28 33.07 10.95
CA ASN A 15 -15.16 32.51 11.69
C ASN A 15 -13.85 33.04 11.06
N PRO A 16 -13.04 33.89 11.75
CA PRO A 16 -11.80 34.44 11.19
C PRO A 16 -10.74 33.37 10.91
N ASP A 17 -10.92 32.14 11.44
CA ASP A 17 -10.04 31.01 11.23
C ASP A 17 -10.48 30.12 10.07
N VAL A 18 -11.58 30.43 9.38
CA VAL A 18 -11.96 29.78 8.13
C VAL A 18 -11.23 30.46 6.98
N TYR A 19 -10.25 29.82 6.41
CA TYR A 19 -9.68 30.23 5.12
C TYR A 19 -10.82 30.35 4.11
N GLY A 20 -11.07 31.56 3.63
CA GLY A 20 -12.19 31.86 2.73
C GLY A 20 -12.03 31.24 1.34
N GLU A 21 -10.84 30.76 1.01
CA GLU A 21 -10.50 30.10 -0.27
C GLU A 21 -9.63 28.88 -0.01
N ILE A 22 -9.91 27.79 -0.72
CA ILE A 22 -9.08 26.58 -0.72
C ILE A 22 -7.78 26.92 -1.43
N ILE A 23 -6.64 26.60 -0.80
CA ILE A 23 -5.32 26.66 -1.42
C ILE A 23 -5.01 25.24 -1.92
N PRO A 24 -5.13 24.98 -3.25
CA PRO A 24 -5.02 23.63 -3.80
C PRO A 24 -3.70 22.95 -3.47
N GLU A 25 -2.61 23.71 -3.41
CA GLU A 25 -1.27 23.22 -3.11
C GLU A 25 -1.21 22.56 -1.72
N PHE A 26 -1.71 23.23 -0.69
CA PHE A 26 -1.70 22.70 0.68
C PHE A 26 -2.64 21.50 0.83
N LEU A 27 -3.78 21.56 0.15
CA LEU A 27 -4.75 20.48 0.20
C LEU A 27 -4.24 19.25 -0.55
N PHE A 28 -3.49 19.44 -1.65
CA PHE A 28 -2.85 18.33 -2.37
C PHE A 28 -1.79 17.63 -1.51
N THR A 29 -0.91 18.40 -0.83
CA THR A 29 0.04 17.84 0.15
C THR A 29 -0.68 16.98 1.18
N LYS A 30 -1.79 17.49 1.73
CA LYS A 30 -2.59 16.77 2.73
C LYS A 30 -3.22 15.50 2.14
N ALA A 31 -3.77 15.57 0.93
CA ALA A 31 -4.34 14.41 0.24
C ALA A 31 -3.29 13.32 -0.07
N GLN A 32 -2.03 13.70 -0.34
CA GLN A 32 -0.94 12.75 -0.48
C GLN A 32 -0.62 12.06 0.85
N LEU A 33 -0.49 12.82 1.94
CA LEU A 33 -0.20 12.25 3.26
C LEU A 33 -1.34 11.37 3.77
N ASP A 34 -2.59 11.85 3.70
CA ASP A 34 -3.72 11.10 4.23
C ASP A 34 -4.02 9.82 3.43
N ALA A 35 -3.70 9.79 2.13
CA ALA A 35 -3.84 8.58 1.32
C ALA A 35 -2.95 7.42 1.81
N VAL A 36 -1.77 7.74 2.33
CA VAL A 36 -0.78 6.73 2.76
C VAL A 36 -0.73 6.54 4.29
N ASN A 37 -1.16 7.54 5.07
CA ASN A 37 -1.08 7.48 6.53
C ASN A 37 -2.35 6.92 7.18
N VAL A 38 -3.51 7.06 6.51
CA VAL A 38 -4.81 6.70 7.08
C VAL A 38 -4.88 5.22 7.41
N SER A 39 -5.11 4.93 8.69
CA SER A 39 -5.25 3.57 9.20
C SER A 39 -4.12 2.62 8.83
N TYR A 40 -2.95 3.14 8.41
CA TYR A 40 -1.85 2.30 7.94
C TYR A 40 -1.50 1.23 8.95
N PHE A 41 -1.27 1.62 10.22
CA PHE A 41 -0.90 0.69 11.28
C PHE A 41 -1.93 -0.41 11.50
N GLY A 42 -3.22 -0.04 11.71
CA GLY A 42 -4.26 -1.04 11.98
C GLY A 42 -4.61 -1.89 10.77
N THR A 43 -4.57 -1.30 9.58
CA THR A 43 -5.04 -1.96 8.36
C THR A 43 -3.92 -2.71 7.65
N ALA A 44 -2.86 -2.01 7.28
CA ALA A 44 -1.80 -2.59 6.46
C ALA A 44 -0.81 -3.39 7.30
N ALA A 45 -0.11 -2.75 8.24
CA ALA A 45 0.98 -3.41 8.95
C ALA A 45 0.53 -4.60 9.80
N LEU A 46 -0.66 -4.53 10.39
CA LEU A 46 -1.12 -5.59 11.29
C LEU A 46 -2.06 -6.59 10.60
N THR A 47 -3.09 -6.10 9.93
CA THR A 47 -4.11 -6.98 9.35
C THR A 47 -3.61 -7.68 8.09
N ILE A 48 -3.08 -6.91 7.15
CA ILE A 48 -2.64 -7.46 5.85
C ILE A 48 -1.30 -8.16 6.00
N ALA A 49 -0.28 -7.51 6.58
CA ALA A 49 1.05 -8.11 6.71
C ALA A 49 1.04 -9.41 7.54
N GLY A 50 0.18 -9.50 8.56
CA GLY A 50 -0.06 -10.75 9.28
C GLY A 50 -0.74 -11.80 8.41
N SER A 51 -1.76 -11.41 7.62
CA SER A 51 -2.46 -12.31 6.70
C SER A 51 -1.55 -12.79 5.57
N MET A 52 -0.63 -11.94 5.10
CA MET A 52 0.40 -12.25 4.11
C MET A 52 1.65 -12.91 4.70
N GLN A 53 1.62 -13.26 5.97
CA GLN A 53 2.65 -13.99 6.69
C GLN A 53 4.04 -13.32 6.66
N GLN A 54 4.07 -11.98 6.70
CA GLN A 54 5.29 -11.21 6.88
C GLN A 54 5.52 -10.90 8.37
N PHE A 55 4.44 -10.64 9.12
CA PHE A 55 4.45 -10.53 10.57
C PHE A 55 3.61 -11.61 11.24
N ALA A 56 3.92 -11.91 12.48
CA ALA A 56 3.18 -12.82 13.35
C ALA A 56 3.01 -12.22 14.74
N THR A 57 1.93 -12.55 15.43
CA THR A 57 1.64 -12.10 16.79
C THR A 57 1.31 -13.27 17.69
N TYR A 58 1.50 -13.11 19.02
CA TYR A 58 1.01 -14.07 19.98
C TYR A 58 -0.23 -13.56 20.75
N LYS A 59 -0.51 -12.28 20.65
CA LYS A 59 -1.67 -11.62 21.27
C LYS A 59 -2.81 -11.43 20.28
N GLU A 60 -4.03 -11.23 20.82
CA GLU A 60 -5.16 -10.74 20.04
C GLU A 60 -4.94 -9.34 19.48
N VAL A 61 -4.20 -8.53 20.22
CA VAL A 61 -3.92 -7.13 19.93
C VAL A 61 -2.41 -6.94 19.88
N PRO A 62 -1.89 -6.11 19.01
CA PRO A 62 -2.61 -5.30 18.06
C PRO A 62 -2.99 -6.09 16.82
N ALA A 63 -4.23 -6.12 16.48
CA ALA A 63 -4.83 -6.58 15.24
C ALA A 63 -4.68 -8.04 14.81
N ALA A 64 -3.75 -8.82 15.28
CA ALA A 64 -3.62 -10.26 15.01
C ALA A 64 -4.08 -10.69 13.60
N GLY A 65 -3.59 -10.01 12.56
CA GLY A 65 -3.94 -10.27 11.17
C GLY A 65 -3.67 -11.71 10.71
N ASP A 66 -2.71 -12.35 11.36
CA ASP A 66 -2.37 -13.75 11.16
C ASP A 66 -3.38 -14.74 11.80
N LYS A 67 -4.38 -14.27 12.54
CA LYS A 67 -5.39 -15.09 13.23
C LYS A 67 -6.80 -14.97 12.65
N TYR A 68 -7.05 -13.99 11.79
CA TYR A 68 -8.31 -13.76 11.06
C TYR A 68 -9.56 -13.61 11.94
N PHE A 69 -9.47 -13.00 13.11
CA PHE A 69 -10.62 -12.82 13.99
C PHE A 69 -11.02 -11.36 14.24
N ASN A 70 -10.30 -10.40 13.68
CA ASN A 70 -10.61 -8.99 13.84
C ASN A 70 -10.97 -8.36 12.49
N ASP A 71 -12.23 -7.92 12.35
CA ASP A 71 -12.72 -7.20 11.18
C ASP A 71 -12.81 -5.67 11.40
N GLY A 72 -12.53 -5.21 12.61
CA GLY A 72 -12.67 -3.80 12.99
C GLY A 72 -11.76 -2.86 12.20
N TYR A 73 -10.52 -3.28 11.92
CA TYR A 73 -9.59 -2.48 11.14
C TYR A 73 -10.01 -2.37 9.67
N SER A 74 -10.61 -3.41 9.10
CA SER A 74 -11.17 -3.36 7.75
C SER A 74 -12.30 -2.33 7.64
N LYS A 75 -13.19 -2.26 8.64
CA LYS A 75 -14.25 -1.25 8.73
C LYS A 75 -13.70 0.16 8.96
N SER A 76 -12.66 0.29 9.76
CA SER A 76 -12.03 1.57 10.08
C SER A 76 -11.42 2.26 8.86
N TYR A 77 -10.75 1.52 7.98
CA TYR A 77 -10.14 2.10 6.78
C TYR A 77 -11.18 2.82 5.91
N PHE A 78 -12.31 2.17 5.59
CA PHE A 78 -13.39 2.77 4.81
C PHE A 78 -13.91 4.06 5.47
N SER A 79 -14.19 3.98 6.78
CA SER A 79 -14.76 5.10 7.54
C SER A 79 -13.81 6.31 7.64
N THR A 80 -12.50 6.11 7.43
CA THR A 80 -11.49 7.16 7.57
C THR A 80 -11.04 7.72 6.23
N ILE A 81 -10.88 6.89 5.20
CA ILE A 81 -10.33 7.34 3.91
C ILE A 81 -11.28 8.29 3.16
N TYR A 82 -12.60 8.10 3.25
CA TYR A 82 -13.58 8.93 2.55
C TYR A 82 -13.65 10.37 3.06
N PRO A 83 -13.77 10.65 4.38
CA PRO A 83 -13.79 12.02 4.88
C PRO A 83 -12.43 12.74 4.78
N LEU A 84 -11.33 12.00 4.59
CA LEU A 84 -9.99 12.56 4.43
C LEU A 84 -9.56 12.54 2.96
N ALA A 85 -8.70 11.63 2.56
CA ALA A 85 -8.03 11.63 1.26
C ALA A 85 -8.98 11.72 0.05
N VAL A 86 -10.15 11.03 0.10
CA VAL A 86 -11.15 11.11 -0.99
C VAL A 86 -11.76 12.49 -1.07
N ASN A 87 -12.19 13.07 0.05
CA ASN A 87 -12.78 14.41 0.05
C ASN A 87 -11.76 15.46 -0.36
N GLU A 88 -10.54 15.37 0.15
CA GLU A 88 -9.46 16.30 -0.14
C GLU A 88 -9.08 16.31 -1.62
N ILE A 89 -8.87 15.15 -2.23
CA ILE A 89 -8.50 15.10 -3.65
C ILE A 89 -9.62 15.56 -4.58
N GLN A 90 -10.88 15.31 -4.22
CA GLN A 90 -12.02 15.85 -4.98
C GLN A 90 -12.10 17.37 -4.89
N GLU A 91 -11.82 17.96 -3.73
CA GLU A 91 -11.76 19.41 -3.56
C GLU A 91 -10.58 20.04 -4.32
N VAL A 92 -9.41 19.37 -4.37
CA VAL A 92 -8.27 19.80 -5.20
C VAL A 92 -8.67 19.82 -6.67
N ILE A 93 -9.23 18.71 -7.19
CA ILE A 93 -9.67 18.62 -8.58
C ILE A 93 -10.66 19.76 -8.91
N ARG A 94 -11.64 19.99 -8.05
CA ARG A 94 -12.63 21.05 -8.23
C ARG A 94 -11.97 22.43 -8.30
N ALA A 95 -11.00 22.70 -7.43
CA ALA A 95 -10.34 24.00 -7.35
C ALA A 95 -9.46 24.33 -8.57
N VAL A 96 -8.89 23.29 -9.23
CA VAL A 96 -7.97 23.47 -10.36
C VAL A 96 -8.59 23.14 -11.73
N SER A 97 -9.88 22.77 -11.78
CA SER A 97 -10.52 22.30 -13.02
C SER A 97 -10.92 23.39 -14.00
N GLU A 98 -11.09 24.65 -13.53
CA GLU A 98 -11.62 25.74 -14.35
C GLU A 98 -10.54 26.54 -15.07
N ASP A 99 -9.29 26.54 -14.58
CA ASP A 99 -8.19 27.28 -15.19
C ASP A 99 -7.36 26.39 -16.13
N PRO A 100 -7.30 26.71 -17.44
CA PRO A 100 -6.47 25.97 -18.39
C PRO A 100 -4.96 26.03 -18.07
N GLU A 101 -4.50 26.99 -17.29
CA GLU A 101 -3.10 27.03 -16.84
C GLU A 101 -2.78 25.95 -15.80
N ASP A 102 -3.78 25.47 -15.07
CA ASP A 102 -3.65 24.42 -14.06
C ASP A 102 -3.74 22.98 -14.61
N VAL A 103 -3.59 22.77 -15.93
CA VAL A 103 -3.71 21.45 -16.58
C VAL A 103 -2.84 20.37 -15.92
N ASN A 104 -1.61 20.70 -15.49
CA ASN A 104 -0.74 19.76 -14.80
C ASN A 104 -1.23 19.46 -13.38
N LYS A 105 -1.68 20.48 -12.64
CA LYS A 105 -2.26 20.27 -11.30
C LYS A 105 -3.48 19.37 -11.38
N LEU A 106 -4.35 19.61 -12.37
CA LEU A 106 -5.52 18.78 -12.61
C LEU A 106 -5.14 17.34 -12.97
N SER A 107 -4.20 17.15 -13.91
CA SER A 107 -3.72 15.83 -14.33
C SER A 107 -3.10 15.05 -13.17
N VAL A 108 -2.23 15.69 -12.39
CA VAL A 108 -1.59 15.09 -11.21
C VAL A 108 -2.62 14.73 -10.14
N ALA A 109 -3.62 15.59 -9.89
CA ALA A 109 -4.69 15.31 -8.94
C ALA A 109 -5.57 14.13 -9.40
N ARG A 110 -5.86 14.01 -10.71
CA ARG A 110 -6.60 12.87 -11.29
C ARG A 110 -5.80 11.56 -11.17
N ILE A 111 -4.51 11.58 -11.41
CA ILE A 111 -3.61 10.43 -11.22
C ILE A 111 -3.63 10.00 -9.75
N TRP A 112 -3.51 10.95 -8.81
CA TRP A 112 -3.54 10.64 -7.39
C TRP A 112 -4.91 10.16 -6.91
N LYS A 113 -6.00 10.69 -7.47
CA LYS A 113 -7.36 10.15 -7.26
C LYS A 113 -7.43 8.68 -7.66
N ALA A 114 -6.90 8.30 -8.81
CA ALA A 114 -6.87 6.90 -9.22
C ALA A 114 -6.06 6.03 -8.25
N TYR A 115 -4.93 6.54 -7.73
CA TYR A 115 -4.15 5.87 -6.70
C TYR A 115 -4.95 5.66 -5.40
N ILE A 116 -5.70 6.65 -4.92
CA ILE A 116 -6.55 6.51 -3.72
C ILE A 116 -7.64 5.45 -3.97
N PHE A 117 -8.37 5.57 -5.06
CA PHE A 117 -9.54 4.71 -5.29
C PHE A 117 -9.20 3.27 -5.65
N HIS A 118 -8.01 3.01 -6.25
CA HIS A 118 -7.65 1.62 -6.52
C HIS A 118 -7.46 0.81 -5.23
N HIS A 119 -6.86 1.39 -4.18
CA HIS A 119 -6.76 0.74 -2.88
C HIS A 119 -8.14 0.44 -2.29
N ILE A 120 -9.07 1.42 -2.35
CA ILE A 120 -10.41 1.25 -1.78
C ILE A 120 -11.16 0.15 -2.52
N THR A 121 -11.22 0.22 -3.85
CA THR A 121 -11.96 -0.79 -4.63
C THR A 121 -11.32 -2.17 -4.56
N ASP A 122 -9.98 -2.26 -4.50
CA ASP A 122 -9.28 -3.53 -4.31
C ASP A 122 -9.61 -4.19 -2.97
N LEU A 123 -9.87 -3.41 -1.94
CA LEU A 123 -10.21 -3.93 -0.62
C LEU A 123 -11.69 -4.31 -0.50
N TYR A 124 -12.61 -3.55 -1.12
CA TYR A 124 -14.06 -3.68 -0.85
C TYR A 124 -14.90 -4.12 -2.06
N GLY A 125 -14.37 -4.07 -3.28
CA GLY A 125 -15.13 -4.32 -4.52
C GLY A 125 -15.90 -3.09 -4.97
N ASP A 126 -17.24 -3.20 -5.10
CA ASP A 126 -18.10 -2.05 -5.41
C ASP A 126 -18.05 -1.02 -4.27
N ILE A 127 -17.85 0.25 -4.60
CA ILE A 127 -17.69 1.34 -3.64
C ILE A 127 -18.34 2.64 -4.13
N PRO A 128 -18.64 3.61 -3.26
CA PRO A 128 -18.93 4.96 -3.68
C PRO A 128 -17.71 5.55 -4.44
N TYR A 129 -17.88 5.84 -5.74
CA TYR A 129 -16.82 6.34 -6.61
C TYR A 129 -17.25 7.61 -7.35
N SER A 130 -18.18 7.51 -8.27
CA SER A 130 -18.59 8.62 -9.15
C SER A 130 -19.31 9.75 -8.40
N GLU A 131 -19.92 9.46 -7.25
CA GLU A 131 -20.61 10.41 -6.40
C GLU A 131 -19.86 10.74 -5.09
N ALA A 132 -18.68 10.13 -4.89
CA ALA A 132 -17.86 10.40 -3.71
C ALA A 132 -17.39 11.86 -3.64
N GLY A 133 -17.38 12.45 -2.44
CA GLY A 133 -16.98 13.85 -2.22
C GLY A 133 -17.99 14.90 -2.66
N LYS A 134 -19.17 14.52 -3.15
CA LYS A 134 -20.20 15.44 -3.67
C LYS A 134 -21.23 15.91 -2.63
N GLY A 135 -20.97 15.70 -1.35
CA GLY A 135 -21.88 16.08 -0.26
C GLY A 135 -22.13 17.57 -0.16
N VAL A 136 -21.09 18.38 -0.32
CA VAL A 136 -21.18 19.85 -0.22
C VAL A 136 -21.72 20.46 -1.51
N THR A 137 -21.20 20.04 -2.66
CA THR A 137 -21.52 20.63 -3.98
C THR A 137 -22.91 20.23 -4.47
N ASP A 138 -23.18 18.93 -4.52
CA ASP A 138 -24.39 18.37 -5.13
C ASP A 138 -25.41 17.89 -4.09
N LYS A 139 -25.09 18.01 -2.79
CA LYS A 139 -25.90 17.56 -1.65
C LYS A 139 -26.18 16.03 -1.68
N ILE A 140 -25.22 15.26 -2.22
CA ILE A 140 -25.31 13.80 -2.26
C ILE A 140 -24.70 13.26 -0.97
N TYR A 141 -25.55 12.91 -0.01
CA TYR A 141 -25.16 12.39 1.31
C TYR A 141 -25.24 10.86 1.38
N THR A 142 -25.88 10.23 0.41
CA THR A 142 -26.00 8.78 0.26
C THR A 142 -25.54 8.37 -1.15
N PRO A 143 -24.22 8.40 -1.40
CA PRO A 143 -23.66 8.14 -2.72
C PRO A 143 -23.95 6.69 -3.15
N LYS A 144 -24.21 6.48 -4.43
CA LYS A 144 -24.32 5.14 -5.01
C LYS A 144 -22.99 4.40 -4.96
N TYR A 145 -23.06 3.08 -4.90
CA TYR A 145 -21.91 2.19 -5.08
C TYR A 145 -21.76 1.87 -6.57
N ASP A 146 -20.68 2.30 -7.18
CA ASP A 146 -20.37 1.94 -8.55
C ASP A 146 -19.78 0.52 -8.63
N GLU A 147 -20.04 -0.18 -9.72
CA GLU A 147 -19.48 -1.51 -9.97
C GLU A 147 -17.97 -1.46 -10.12
N GLN A 148 -17.24 -2.37 -9.48
CA GLN A 148 -15.78 -2.41 -9.55
C GLN A 148 -15.27 -2.48 -11.00
N SER A 149 -15.98 -3.18 -11.88
CA SER A 149 -15.64 -3.25 -13.32
C SER A 149 -15.68 -1.89 -14.01
N ILE A 150 -16.67 -1.05 -13.65
CA ILE A 150 -16.80 0.32 -14.18
C ILE A 150 -15.71 1.22 -13.60
N ILE A 151 -15.46 1.10 -12.29
CA ILE A 151 -14.41 1.87 -11.61
C ILE A 151 -13.03 1.62 -12.24
N TYR A 152 -12.70 0.36 -12.52
CA TYR A 152 -11.43 -0.01 -13.14
C TYR A 152 -11.27 0.59 -14.54
N LEU A 153 -12.29 0.52 -15.36
CA LEU A 153 -12.25 1.09 -16.73
C LEU A 153 -12.12 2.61 -16.68
N ASP A 154 -12.83 3.27 -15.76
CA ASP A 154 -12.72 4.72 -15.58
C ASP A 154 -11.32 5.11 -15.12
N MET A 155 -10.77 4.45 -14.08
CA MET A 155 -9.41 4.73 -13.60
C MET A 155 -8.35 4.55 -14.70
N LEU A 156 -8.42 3.48 -15.50
CA LEU A 156 -7.48 3.23 -16.59
C LEU A 156 -7.56 4.31 -17.66
N THR A 157 -8.79 4.75 -18.01
CA THR A 157 -9.02 5.83 -18.98
C THR A 157 -8.55 7.18 -18.42
N GLU A 158 -8.85 7.47 -17.16
CA GLU A 158 -8.40 8.68 -16.47
C GLU A 158 -6.87 8.78 -16.44
N LEU A 159 -6.17 7.67 -16.17
CA LEU A 159 -4.71 7.62 -16.14
C LEU A 159 -4.11 7.90 -17.52
N GLU A 160 -4.66 7.30 -18.60
CA GLU A 160 -4.20 7.55 -19.96
C GLU A 160 -4.40 9.01 -20.37
N ASP A 161 -5.58 9.56 -20.10
CA ASP A 161 -5.93 10.94 -20.44
C ASP A 161 -5.09 11.94 -19.63
N ALA A 162 -4.98 11.75 -18.33
CA ALA A 162 -4.19 12.61 -17.46
C ALA A 162 -2.70 12.58 -17.83
N ALA A 163 -2.11 11.40 -18.08
CA ALA A 163 -0.72 11.27 -18.52
C ALA A 163 -0.46 11.98 -19.85
N SER A 164 -1.43 11.91 -20.78
CA SER A 164 -1.33 12.55 -22.10
C SER A 164 -1.50 14.07 -22.03
N SER A 165 -2.23 14.57 -21.03
CA SER A 165 -2.49 16.00 -20.84
C SER A 165 -1.36 16.74 -20.12
N LEU A 166 -0.39 16.04 -19.53
CA LEU A 166 0.76 16.65 -18.87
C LEU A 166 1.63 17.43 -19.86
N ASP A 167 1.92 18.70 -19.53
CA ASP A 167 2.65 19.66 -20.37
C ASP A 167 3.81 20.30 -19.58
N SER A 168 5.04 20.14 -20.07
CA SER A 168 6.25 20.67 -19.41
C SER A 168 6.28 22.19 -19.27
N ASP A 169 5.46 22.91 -20.07
CA ASP A 169 5.44 24.38 -20.11
C ASP A 169 4.40 24.98 -19.13
N LYS A 170 3.58 24.15 -18.48
CA LYS A 170 2.52 24.58 -17.56
C LYS A 170 2.91 24.45 -16.10
N VAL A 171 2.22 25.21 -15.25
CA VAL A 171 2.45 25.22 -13.80
C VAL A 171 2.12 23.88 -13.14
N THR A 172 2.83 23.56 -12.06
CA THR A 172 2.66 22.34 -11.27
C THR A 172 2.41 22.68 -9.80
N PHE A 173 2.22 21.69 -8.93
CA PHE A 173 2.18 21.88 -7.48
C PHE A 173 3.54 22.26 -6.86
N GLY A 174 4.64 22.12 -7.60
CA GLY A 174 5.99 22.43 -7.10
C GLY A 174 6.29 21.67 -5.81
N SER A 175 6.86 22.35 -4.82
CA SER A 175 7.26 21.77 -3.53
C SER A 175 6.09 21.25 -2.67
N SER A 176 4.86 21.51 -3.04
CA SER A 176 3.67 20.94 -2.39
C SER A 176 3.35 19.52 -2.86
N ASP A 177 4.00 19.06 -3.91
CA ASP A 177 3.99 17.67 -4.34
C ASP A 177 5.12 16.90 -3.63
N LEU A 178 4.74 16.00 -2.70
CA LEU A 178 5.68 15.26 -1.86
C LEU A 178 6.41 14.14 -2.59
N LEU A 179 5.89 13.68 -3.74
CA LEU A 179 6.49 12.58 -4.47
C LEU A 179 7.62 13.06 -5.40
N TYR A 180 7.33 14.06 -6.22
CA TYR A 180 8.21 14.45 -7.32
C TYR A 180 8.50 15.95 -7.42
N GLY A 181 8.02 16.75 -6.45
CA GLY A 181 8.26 18.20 -6.47
C GLY A 181 7.68 18.89 -7.72
N GLY A 182 6.64 18.33 -8.31
CA GLY A 182 6.01 18.82 -9.53
C GLY A 182 6.68 18.38 -10.84
N ASN A 183 7.56 17.38 -10.82
CA ASN A 183 8.20 16.86 -12.04
C ASN A 183 7.19 16.13 -12.92
N VAL A 184 6.85 16.72 -14.05
CA VAL A 184 5.84 16.25 -15.01
C VAL A 184 6.19 14.88 -15.60
N GLU A 185 7.47 14.63 -15.93
CA GLU A 185 7.88 13.37 -16.54
C GLU A 185 7.80 12.20 -15.56
N GLN A 186 8.15 12.44 -14.29
CA GLN A 186 8.02 11.41 -13.24
C GLN A 186 6.54 11.10 -12.95
N TRP A 187 5.65 12.11 -12.99
CA TRP A 187 4.21 11.90 -12.87
C TRP A 187 3.63 11.13 -14.07
N ARG A 188 4.14 11.37 -15.28
CA ARG A 188 3.75 10.57 -16.45
C ARG A 188 4.14 9.11 -16.30
N LYS A 189 5.37 8.84 -15.86
CA LYS A 189 5.83 7.48 -15.55
C LYS A 189 5.01 6.83 -14.43
N PHE A 190 4.68 7.59 -13.38
CA PHE A 190 3.81 7.10 -12.32
C PHE A 190 2.43 6.69 -12.83
N ALA A 191 1.80 7.51 -13.67
CA ALA A 191 0.50 7.21 -14.26
C ALA A 191 0.51 5.92 -15.08
N TYR A 192 1.50 5.74 -15.95
CA TYR A 192 1.65 4.52 -16.73
C TYR A 192 2.03 3.31 -15.86
N SER A 193 2.78 3.51 -14.79
CA SER A 193 3.10 2.46 -13.82
C SER A 193 1.85 1.99 -13.07
N LEU A 194 1.00 2.92 -12.62
CA LEU A 194 -0.28 2.57 -12.03
C LEU A 194 -1.21 1.90 -13.05
N MET A 195 -1.21 2.35 -14.30
CA MET A 195 -1.94 1.70 -15.40
C MET A 195 -1.46 0.25 -15.63
N LEU A 196 -0.16 -0.01 -15.56
CA LEU A 196 0.40 -1.36 -15.65
C LEU A 196 -0.09 -2.25 -14.50
N ARG A 197 -0.02 -1.74 -13.25
CA ARG A 197 -0.55 -2.42 -12.05
C ARG A 197 -2.03 -2.78 -12.21
N LEU A 198 -2.86 -1.81 -12.58
CA LEU A 198 -4.30 -2.01 -12.78
C LEU A 198 -4.63 -2.90 -13.99
N GLY A 199 -3.89 -2.76 -15.08
CA GLY A 199 -4.03 -3.62 -16.25
C GLY A 199 -3.78 -5.08 -15.92
N MET A 200 -2.73 -5.38 -15.15
CA MET A 200 -2.43 -6.75 -14.69
C MET A 200 -3.50 -7.31 -13.74
N ARG A 201 -4.22 -6.46 -13.01
CA ARG A 201 -5.31 -6.89 -12.13
C ARG A 201 -6.45 -7.58 -12.89
N LEU A 202 -6.63 -7.27 -14.17
CA LEU A 202 -7.71 -7.78 -15.01
C LEU A 202 -7.47 -9.21 -15.55
N THR A 203 -6.31 -9.82 -15.29
CA THR A 203 -5.91 -11.11 -15.87
C THR A 203 -6.90 -12.26 -15.64
N ASN A 204 -7.66 -12.23 -14.54
CA ASN A 204 -8.61 -13.29 -14.17
C ASN A 204 -10.04 -13.02 -14.66
N VAL A 205 -10.33 -11.82 -15.16
CA VAL A 205 -11.69 -11.43 -15.58
C VAL A 205 -11.80 -11.10 -17.06
N ASP A 206 -10.77 -10.49 -17.64
CA ASP A 206 -10.72 -10.17 -19.07
C ASP A 206 -9.27 -10.12 -19.55
N LEU A 207 -8.79 -11.25 -20.06
CA LEU A 207 -7.40 -11.40 -20.50
C LEU A 207 -7.04 -10.48 -21.67
N GLN A 208 -7.98 -10.25 -22.59
CA GLN A 208 -7.75 -9.40 -23.75
C GLN A 208 -7.70 -7.91 -23.36
N LEU A 209 -8.57 -7.49 -22.46
CA LEU A 209 -8.58 -6.14 -21.92
C LEU A 209 -7.31 -5.88 -21.10
N SER A 210 -6.91 -6.87 -20.26
CA SER A 210 -5.66 -6.85 -19.52
C SER A 210 -4.46 -6.64 -20.45
N GLU A 211 -4.31 -7.48 -21.48
CA GLU A 211 -3.24 -7.35 -22.46
C GLU A 211 -3.21 -5.96 -23.10
N THR A 212 -4.38 -5.42 -23.47
CA THR A 212 -4.50 -4.10 -24.10
C THR A 212 -3.95 -2.99 -23.21
N TRP A 213 -4.37 -2.93 -21.94
CA TRP A 213 -3.94 -1.90 -21.01
C TRP A 213 -2.48 -2.06 -20.60
N VAL A 214 -2.02 -3.30 -20.41
CA VAL A 214 -0.62 -3.61 -20.11
C VAL A 214 0.31 -3.12 -21.24
N LYS A 215 -0.03 -3.38 -22.51
CA LYS A 215 0.75 -2.91 -23.66
C LYS A 215 0.79 -1.38 -23.71
N LYS A 216 -0.35 -0.71 -23.57
CA LYS A 216 -0.42 0.76 -23.52
C LYS A 216 0.45 1.34 -22.40
N ALA A 217 0.41 0.74 -21.21
CA ALA A 217 1.19 1.18 -20.07
C ALA A 217 2.70 1.07 -20.34
N ILE A 218 3.16 -0.06 -20.87
CA ILE A 218 4.57 -0.28 -21.21
C ILE A 218 5.03 0.68 -22.31
N GLU A 219 4.21 0.88 -23.35
CA GLU A 219 4.49 1.81 -24.45
C GLU A 219 4.53 3.27 -23.99
N GLY A 220 3.72 3.64 -23.00
CA GLY A 220 3.68 4.97 -22.41
C GLY A 220 4.90 5.31 -21.54
N GLY A 221 5.62 4.30 -21.08
CA GLY A 221 6.83 4.44 -20.25
C GLY A 221 6.55 4.41 -18.76
N VAL A 222 6.94 3.31 -18.11
CA VAL A 222 6.80 3.07 -16.67
C VAL A 222 8.08 3.44 -15.91
N ILE A 223 8.04 3.40 -14.59
CA ILE A 223 9.20 3.58 -13.71
C ILE A 223 10.17 2.40 -13.91
N LEU A 224 11.35 2.66 -14.47
CA LEU A 224 12.40 1.66 -14.71
C LEU A 224 13.72 1.94 -14.01
N GLU A 225 13.78 3.05 -13.28
CA GLU A 225 14.97 3.47 -12.53
C GLU A 225 14.58 3.85 -11.09
N ASN A 226 15.45 3.54 -10.11
CA ASN A 226 15.19 3.93 -8.72
C ASN A 226 15.19 5.45 -8.50
N SER A 227 15.77 6.24 -9.41
CA SER A 227 15.65 7.71 -9.42
C SER A 227 14.22 8.21 -9.71
N ASP A 228 13.37 7.38 -10.32
CA ASP A 228 11.97 7.68 -10.60
C ASP A 228 11.00 7.03 -9.58
N LEU A 229 11.54 6.30 -8.61
CA LEU A 229 10.77 5.66 -7.55
C LEU A 229 9.92 6.72 -6.82
N ALA A 230 8.64 6.43 -6.65
CA ALA A 230 7.73 7.27 -5.89
C ALA A 230 7.86 6.96 -4.39
N ALA A 231 8.33 7.92 -3.61
CA ALA A 231 8.40 7.81 -2.16
C ALA A 231 8.11 9.14 -1.47
N ILE A 232 7.47 9.08 -0.31
CA ILE A 232 7.26 10.22 0.57
C ILE A 232 8.36 10.22 1.62
N SER A 233 9.08 11.34 1.74
CA SER A 233 10.09 11.55 2.76
C SER A 233 9.46 12.04 4.06
N TYR A 234 9.97 11.56 5.18
CA TYR A 234 9.56 11.97 6.52
C TYR A 234 10.74 12.55 7.30
N VAL A 235 10.46 13.08 8.49
CA VAL A 235 11.47 13.61 9.39
C VAL A 235 11.22 13.12 10.82
N ASP A 236 12.28 12.86 11.59
CA ASP A 236 12.16 12.58 13.02
C ASP A 236 11.92 13.88 13.82
N GLY A 237 10.72 14.44 13.60
CA GLY A 237 10.26 15.65 14.26
C GLY A 237 9.44 15.37 15.53
N SER A 238 9.14 16.44 16.28
CA SER A 238 8.27 16.35 17.46
C SER A 238 6.81 16.07 17.14
N GLN A 239 6.38 16.35 15.91
CA GLN A 239 5.02 16.11 15.45
C GLN A 239 4.91 14.68 14.91
N VAL A 240 3.91 13.93 15.40
CA VAL A 240 3.65 12.55 14.95
C VAL A 240 3.37 12.51 13.44
N SER A 241 2.67 13.50 12.91
CA SER A 241 2.33 13.60 11.48
C SER A 241 3.52 13.81 10.55
N SER A 242 4.69 14.17 11.08
CA SER A 242 5.93 14.32 10.29
C SER A 242 6.77 13.06 10.23
N ARG A 243 6.39 12.01 10.95
CA ARG A 243 7.12 10.74 11.05
C ARG A 243 6.56 9.70 10.11
N ASN A 244 7.41 8.78 9.69
CA ASN A 244 6.97 7.63 8.91
C ASN A 244 5.86 6.85 9.65
N PRO A 245 4.67 6.68 9.05
CA PRO A 245 3.53 6.04 9.71
C PRO A 245 3.74 4.56 10.00
N ILE A 246 4.57 3.86 9.20
CA ILE A 246 4.94 2.47 9.41
C ILE A 246 5.78 2.34 10.67
N ALA A 247 6.89 3.09 10.72
CA ALA A 247 7.77 3.10 11.89
C ALA A 247 7.00 3.49 13.16
N GLN A 248 6.18 4.54 13.08
CA GLN A 248 5.33 4.98 14.19
C GLN A 248 4.33 3.89 14.61
N GLY A 249 3.73 3.21 13.66
CA GLY A 249 2.77 2.14 13.89
C GLY A 249 3.41 0.91 14.52
N LEU A 250 4.53 0.45 14.00
CA LEU A 250 5.27 -0.70 14.54
C LEU A 250 5.81 -0.42 15.95
N MET A 251 6.31 0.79 16.19
CA MET A 251 6.75 1.21 17.53
C MET A 251 5.58 1.23 18.52
N ASN A 252 4.43 1.77 18.15
CA ASN A 252 3.22 1.80 18.98
C ASN A 252 2.60 0.40 19.17
N GLY A 253 2.85 -0.51 18.24
CA GLY A 253 2.34 -1.87 18.23
C GLY A 253 3.25 -2.88 18.93
N ASP A 254 4.28 -2.41 19.64
CA ASP A 254 5.21 -3.24 20.39
C ASP A 254 5.97 -4.27 19.50
N TYR A 255 6.38 -3.87 18.30
CA TYR A 255 7.19 -4.71 17.41
C TYR A 255 8.69 -4.57 17.66
N ILE A 256 9.10 -3.81 18.66
CA ILE A 256 10.48 -3.67 19.11
C ILE A 256 10.58 -3.89 20.61
N ASN A 257 11.52 -4.73 21.04
CA ASN A 257 11.81 -4.92 22.44
C ASN A 257 13.27 -5.33 22.68
N PRO A 258 14.19 -4.36 22.77
CA PRO A 258 15.61 -4.65 22.95
C PRO A 258 15.97 -5.37 24.26
N GLN A 259 15.10 -5.33 25.25
CA GLN A 259 15.34 -5.97 26.54
C GLN A 259 14.47 -7.21 26.79
N SER A 260 13.62 -7.57 25.84
CA SER A 260 12.64 -8.65 25.99
C SER A 260 11.82 -8.55 27.29
N VAL A 261 11.43 -7.32 27.64
CA VAL A 261 10.67 -7.04 28.84
C VAL A 261 9.26 -7.63 28.71
N GLU A 262 8.76 -8.26 29.76
CA GLU A 262 7.42 -8.84 29.76
C GLU A 262 6.35 -7.79 29.50
N ASN A 263 5.31 -8.19 28.75
CA ASN A 263 4.07 -7.46 28.48
C ASN A 263 4.15 -6.28 27.52
N VAL A 264 5.25 -6.05 26.82
CA VAL A 264 5.34 -4.96 25.84
C VAL A 264 5.41 -5.45 24.39
N GLU A 265 5.74 -6.72 24.14
CA GLU A 265 5.84 -7.23 22.78
C GLU A 265 4.47 -7.56 22.17
N GLY A 266 4.21 -7.06 20.96
CA GLY A 266 3.02 -7.36 20.17
C GLY A 266 3.27 -8.35 19.05
N GLY A 267 4.32 -8.14 18.27
CA GLY A 267 4.61 -8.94 17.09
C GLY A 267 6.09 -9.16 16.82
N LYS A 268 6.34 -10.06 15.88
CA LYS A 268 7.65 -10.42 15.34
C LYS A 268 7.53 -10.62 13.84
N TYR A 269 8.64 -10.75 13.14
CA TYR A 269 8.58 -11.28 11.78
C TYR A 269 8.05 -12.71 11.77
N ALA A 270 7.23 -13.01 10.76
CA ALA A 270 6.69 -14.35 10.57
C ALA A 270 7.76 -15.35 10.12
N LYS A 271 7.58 -16.61 10.54
CA LYS A 271 8.45 -17.71 10.15
C LYS A 271 8.52 -17.86 8.61
N THR A 272 7.40 -17.75 7.91
CA THR A 272 7.33 -17.84 6.45
C THR A 272 8.25 -16.82 5.78
N PHE A 273 8.26 -15.56 6.27
CA PHE A 273 9.07 -14.48 5.68
C PHE A 273 10.56 -14.66 5.98
N ILE A 274 10.91 -14.89 7.25
CA ILE A 274 12.32 -15.06 7.64
C ILE A 274 12.93 -16.32 7.02
N ASP A 275 12.21 -17.44 7.02
CA ASP A 275 12.72 -18.67 6.42
C ASP A 275 12.99 -18.49 4.91
N TYR A 276 12.08 -17.86 4.18
CA TYR A 276 12.29 -17.57 2.76
C TYR A 276 13.58 -16.76 2.52
N LEU A 277 13.77 -15.67 3.27
CA LEU A 277 14.97 -14.83 3.14
C LEU A 277 16.26 -15.59 3.52
N LYS A 278 16.20 -16.50 4.49
CA LYS A 278 17.34 -17.33 4.90
C LYS A 278 17.65 -18.43 3.87
N ASP A 279 16.63 -19.15 3.43
CA ASP A 279 16.78 -20.31 2.53
C ASP A 279 17.30 -19.88 1.16
N THR A 280 16.98 -18.64 0.75
CA THR A 280 17.48 -18.05 -0.49
C THR A 280 18.77 -17.24 -0.31
N GLU A 281 19.30 -17.17 0.90
CA GLU A 281 20.46 -16.31 1.26
C GLU A 281 20.25 -14.85 0.84
N ASP A 282 19.02 -14.34 1.01
CA ASP A 282 18.64 -13.00 0.58
C ASP A 282 19.30 -11.91 1.45
N PRO A 283 20.08 -10.99 0.84
CA PRO A 283 20.77 -9.97 1.60
C PRO A 283 19.85 -8.94 2.24
N ARG A 284 18.58 -8.84 1.84
CA ARG A 284 17.57 -8.00 2.48
C ARG A 284 17.31 -8.40 3.92
N LEU A 285 17.53 -9.66 4.29
CA LEU A 285 17.38 -10.14 5.66
C LEU A 285 18.15 -9.28 6.68
N ASN A 286 19.39 -8.87 6.35
CA ASN A 286 20.23 -8.07 7.25
C ASN A 286 19.81 -6.59 7.32
N VAL A 287 19.09 -6.12 6.33
CA VAL A 287 18.56 -4.74 6.26
C VAL A 287 17.23 -4.61 6.99
N LEU A 288 16.43 -5.68 6.96
CA LEU A 288 15.06 -5.68 7.45
C LEU A 288 14.95 -6.10 8.92
N SER A 289 15.83 -7.00 9.37
CA SER A 289 15.61 -7.70 10.64
C SER A 289 16.80 -7.74 11.56
N VAL A 290 16.51 -7.75 12.86
CA VAL A 290 17.47 -7.92 13.95
C VAL A 290 16.98 -8.93 14.98
N VAL A 291 17.92 -9.53 15.71
CA VAL A 291 17.69 -10.15 17.02
C VAL A 291 18.46 -9.35 18.06
N TRP A 292 17.87 -9.10 19.22
CA TRP A 292 18.52 -8.37 20.28
C TRP A 292 19.36 -9.32 21.14
N VAL A 293 20.67 -9.08 21.17
CA VAL A 293 21.63 -9.90 21.92
C VAL A 293 22.28 -9.10 23.05
N ASP A 294 22.44 -9.72 24.22
CA ASP A 294 23.18 -9.11 25.35
C ASP A 294 24.67 -9.06 24.99
N ASN A 295 25.25 -7.86 25.03
CA ASN A 295 26.67 -7.64 24.78
C ASN A 295 27.59 -8.05 25.94
N GLY A 296 27.05 -8.73 26.95
CA GLY A 296 27.78 -9.18 28.13
C GLY A 296 27.88 -8.14 29.28
N ASN A 297 27.27 -6.96 29.10
CA ASN A 297 27.22 -5.88 30.09
C ASN A 297 25.78 -5.51 30.51
N GLY A 298 24.80 -6.37 30.15
CA GLY A 298 23.38 -6.10 30.38
C GLY A 298 22.78 -5.08 29.42
N LEU A 299 23.48 -4.75 28.33
CA LEU A 299 22.96 -3.92 27.24
C LEU A 299 22.66 -4.81 26.03
N TYR A 300 21.47 -4.70 25.52
CA TYR A 300 21.05 -5.39 24.31
C TYR A 300 21.40 -4.55 23.10
N VAL A 301 22.02 -5.20 22.11
CA VAL A 301 22.38 -4.62 20.82
C VAL A 301 21.69 -5.37 19.69
N ALA A 302 21.34 -4.63 18.64
CA ALA A 302 20.74 -5.19 17.44
C ALA A 302 21.80 -6.00 16.67
N ASP A 303 21.51 -7.27 16.39
CA ASP A 303 22.37 -8.16 15.62
C ASP A 303 21.65 -8.62 14.35
N THR A 304 22.21 -8.27 13.20
CA THR A 304 21.67 -8.58 11.86
C THR A 304 22.21 -9.89 11.29
N THR A 305 23.03 -10.65 12.03
CA THR A 305 23.65 -11.89 11.55
C THR A 305 22.57 -12.89 11.09
N SER A 306 22.60 -13.28 9.81
CA SER A 306 21.56 -14.11 9.17
C SER A 306 21.33 -15.45 9.90
N THR A 307 22.39 -16.07 10.45
CA THR A 307 22.30 -17.38 11.12
C THR A 307 21.46 -17.38 12.37
N ILE A 308 21.35 -16.26 13.08
CA ILE A 308 20.56 -16.12 14.31
C ILE A 308 19.15 -15.60 14.09
N GLN A 309 18.82 -15.10 12.90
CA GLN A 309 17.48 -14.65 12.59
C GLN A 309 16.49 -15.83 12.62
N ILE A 310 15.37 -15.67 13.31
CA ILE A 310 14.33 -16.70 13.47
C ILE A 310 12.97 -16.02 13.37
N GLY A 311 12.13 -16.49 12.45
CA GLY A 311 10.75 -16.02 12.34
C GLY A 311 9.81 -16.73 13.31
N MET A 312 8.83 -16.01 13.84
CA MET A 312 7.81 -16.56 14.73
C MET A 312 6.71 -17.29 13.92
N PRO A 313 6.28 -18.50 14.32
CA PRO A 313 5.15 -19.17 13.65
C PRO A 313 3.86 -18.33 13.73
N ASN A 314 3.15 -18.21 12.59
CA ASN A 314 1.88 -17.48 12.53
C ASN A 314 0.79 -18.19 13.34
N ALA A 315 -0.04 -17.43 14.02
CA ALA A 315 -1.20 -17.90 14.79
C ALA A 315 -0.91 -19.06 15.78
N ALA A 316 0.37 -19.30 16.08
CA ALA A 316 0.80 -20.48 16.84
C ALA A 316 0.52 -20.38 18.37
N PHE A 317 0.34 -19.17 18.91
CA PHE A 317 0.36 -18.92 20.34
C PHE A 317 -0.91 -18.27 20.86
N ASN A 318 -1.36 -18.74 22.05
CA ASN A 318 -2.39 -18.08 22.82
C ASN A 318 -1.78 -17.22 23.93
N ASN A 319 -0.51 -17.51 24.27
CA ASN A 319 0.28 -16.81 25.28
C ASN A 319 1.67 -16.56 24.72
N ARG A 320 2.37 -15.59 25.31
CA ARG A 320 3.76 -15.29 24.96
C ARG A 320 4.63 -16.55 25.09
N PRO A 321 5.39 -16.95 24.06
CA PRO A 321 6.36 -18.03 24.17
C PRO A 321 7.43 -17.74 25.19
N GLU A 322 7.94 -18.76 25.91
CA GLU A 322 9.02 -18.60 26.92
C GLU A 322 10.30 -18.02 26.28
N ASP A 323 10.58 -18.37 25.04
CA ASP A 323 11.76 -17.96 24.26
C ASP A 323 11.47 -16.81 23.28
N PHE A 324 10.46 -15.96 23.57
CA PHE A 324 10.00 -14.91 22.65
C PHE A 324 11.10 -13.95 22.16
N ALA A 325 12.15 -13.76 22.98
CA ALA A 325 13.29 -12.90 22.68
C ALA A 325 14.14 -13.35 21.47
N ILE A 326 14.09 -14.64 21.10
CA ILE A 326 14.90 -15.17 20.00
C ILE A 326 14.36 -14.80 18.61
N TYR A 327 13.09 -14.40 18.53
CA TYR A 327 12.46 -14.10 17.24
C TYR A 327 12.86 -12.74 16.72
N SER A 328 13.04 -12.68 15.41
CA SER A 328 13.46 -11.49 14.66
C SER A 328 12.45 -10.35 14.72
N GLU A 329 12.95 -9.14 14.88
CA GLU A 329 12.20 -7.88 14.94
C GLU A 329 12.59 -6.95 13.79
N PRO A 330 11.77 -5.93 13.49
CA PRO A 330 12.13 -4.89 12.51
C PRO A 330 13.43 -4.16 12.90
N HIS A 331 14.25 -3.88 11.89
CA HIS A 331 15.53 -3.23 12.08
C HIS A 331 15.35 -1.76 12.53
N PRO A 332 15.99 -1.33 13.63
CA PRO A 332 15.76 -0.02 14.22
C PRO A 332 16.25 1.17 13.35
N GLU A 333 17.31 0.97 12.56
CA GLU A 333 17.91 2.04 11.76
C GLU A 333 17.34 2.12 10.33
N THR A 334 16.49 1.18 9.94
CA THR A 334 15.79 1.20 8.65
C THR A 334 14.28 1.27 8.85
N ILE A 335 13.66 0.14 9.19
CA ILE A 335 12.20 0.00 9.26
C ILE A 335 11.57 0.86 10.36
N LEU A 336 12.25 1.01 11.49
CA LEU A 336 11.74 1.75 12.66
C LEU A 336 12.28 3.18 12.77
N ALA A 337 13.10 3.64 11.84
CA ALA A 337 13.55 5.03 11.79
C ALA A 337 12.38 5.95 11.42
N TYR A 338 12.11 6.96 12.23
CA TYR A 338 10.98 7.88 12.02
C TYR A 338 11.12 8.76 10.77
N ASP A 339 12.33 8.97 10.30
CA ASP A 339 12.67 9.71 9.10
C ASP A 339 12.86 8.82 7.85
N SER A 340 12.62 7.51 7.98
CA SER A 340 12.66 6.62 6.83
C SER A 340 11.58 6.98 5.80
N PRO A 341 11.83 6.79 4.49
CA PRO A 341 10.83 7.08 3.46
C PRO A 341 9.71 6.01 3.46
N LEU A 342 8.56 6.39 2.90
CA LEU A 342 7.50 5.44 2.56
C LEU A 342 7.46 5.29 1.05
N MET A 343 7.76 4.10 0.55
CA MET A 343 7.71 3.77 -0.89
C MET A 343 6.26 3.58 -1.33
N VAL A 344 5.89 4.21 -2.45
CA VAL A 344 4.52 4.22 -3.01
C VAL A 344 4.45 3.39 -4.30
N MET A 345 5.48 3.49 -5.15
CA MET A 345 5.59 2.72 -6.38
C MET A 345 7.06 2.59 -6.79
N THR A 346 7.48 1.39 -7.13
CA THR A 346 8.89 1.07 -7.29
C THR A 346 9.26 0.52 -8.66
N ASN A 347 10.50 0.73 -9.06
CA ASN A 347 11.10 0.10 -10.22
C ASN A 347 11.05 -1.44 -10.14
N ALA A 348 11.30 -1.99 -8.95
CA ALA A 348 11.26 -3.45 -8.73
C ALA A 348 9.89 -4.03 -9.12
N GLU A 349 8.80 -3.40 -8.71
CA GLU A 349 7.44 -3.83 -9.07
C GLU A 349 7.22 -3.79 -10.57
N MET A 350 7.59 -2.69 -11.23
CA MET A 350 7.36 -2.53 -12.66
C MET A 350 8.09 -3.59 -13.48
N ASN A 351 9.35 -3.85 -13.15
CA ASN A 351 10.10 -4.91 -13.83
C ASN A 351 9.51 -6.32 -13.57
N LEU A 352 8.97 -6.62 -12.39
CA LEU A 352 8.28 -7.89 -12.13
C LEU A 352 6.98 -8.00 -12.92
N LEU A 353 6.18 -6.94 -13.03
CA LEU A 353 4.98 -6.92 -13.87
C LEU A 353 5.32 -7.05 -15.36
N MET A 354 6.40 -6.42 -15.82
CA MET A 354 6.90 -6.58 -17.19
C MET A 354 7.45 -7.99 -17.46
N ALA A 355 8.11 -8.62 -16.47
CA ALA A 355 8.53 -10.03 -16.57
C ALA A 355 7.31 -10.96 -16.70
N GLU A 356 6.25 -10.72 -15.94
CA GLU A 356 4.97 -11.41 -16.11
C GLU A 356 4.38 -11.17 -17.51
N ALA A 357 4.35 -9.92 -18.01
CA ALA A 357 3.88 -9.60 -19.35
C ALA A 357 4.69 -10.34 -20.44
N ALA A 358 6.01 -10.47 -20.25
CA ALA A 358 6.89 -11.19 -21.17
C ALA A 358 6.59 -12.69 -21.21
N ILE A 359 6.40 -13.36 -20.05
CA ILE A 359 6.05 -14.80 -20.03
C ILE A 359 4.63 -15.06 -20.54
N ARG A 360 3.73 -14.06 -20.51
CA ARG A 360 2.40 -14.13 -21.13
C ARG A 360 2.46 -13.90 -22.67
N GLY A 361 3.60 -13.46 -23.20
CA GLY A 361 3.75 -13.13 -24.61
C GLY A 361 3.16 -11.76 -25.02
N TRP A 362 2.87 -10.90 -24.06
CA TRP A 362 2.30 -9.56 -24.31
C TRP A 362 3.36 -8.49 -24.56
N PHE A 363 4.58 -8.76 -24.19
CA PHE A 363 5.71 -7.87 -24.34
C PHE A 363 6.93 -8.64 -24.88
N ALA A 364 7.62 -8.06 -25.86
CA ALA A 364 8.81 -8.67 -26.49
C ALA A 364 10.09 -8.43 -25.64
N GLY A 365 10.00 -8.60 -24.32
CA GLY A 365 11.11 -8.48 -23.40
C GLY A 365 11.67 -9.83 -22.97
N ASP A 366 12.91 -9.84 -22.48
CA ASP A 366 13.51 -10.99 -21.84
C ASP A 366 13.08 -11.06 -20.37
N ALA A 367 12.24 -12.04 -20.04
CA ALA A 367 11.71 -12.21 -18.69
C ALA A 367 12.82 -12.46 -17.65
N ALA A 368 13.91 -13.14 -18.00
CA ALA A 368 15.02 -13.38 -17.08
C ALA A 368 15.81 -12.09 -16.80
N LEU A 369 16.01 -11.27 -17.82
CA LEU A 369 16.65 -9.97 -17.67
C LEU A 369 15.80 -9.05 -16.78
N LEU A 370 14.50 -8.93 -17.07
CA LEU A 370 13.55 -8.13 -16.29
C LEU A 370 13.47 -8.58 -14.83
N TYR A 371 13.40 -9.90 -14.59
CA TYR A 371 13.44 -10.47 -13.25
C TYR A 371 14.74 -10.10 -12.51
N GLY A 372 15.89 -10.23 -13.16
CA GLY A 372 17.18 -9.85 -12.57
C GLY A 372 17.26 -8.36 -12.24
N GLN A 373 16.77 -7.50 -13.14
CA GLN A 373 16.66 -6.05 -12.91
C GLN A 373 15.73 -5.72 -11.74
N ALA A 374 14.60 -6.40 -11.65
CA ALA A 374 13.66 -6.22 -10.55
C ALA A 374 14.25 -6.59 -9.19
N VAL A 375 14.95 -7.73 -9.12
CA VAL A 375 15.63 -8.17 -7.88
C VAL A 375 16.70 -7.18 -7.47
N ALA A 376 17.54 -6.74 -8.42
CA ALA A 376 18.57 -5.74 -8.15
C ALA A 376 17.97 -4.41 -7.68
N ALA A 377 16.94 -3.92 -8.36
CA ALA A 377 16.23 -2.70 -7.98
C ALA A 377 15.56 -2.80 -6.60
N GLY A 378 14.95 -3.96 -6.30
CA GLY A 378 14.30 -4.25 -5.02
C GLY A 378 15.28 -4.44 -3.85
N MET A 379 16.56 -4.63 -4.12
CA MET A 379 17.62 -4.59 -3.12
C MET A 379 18.19 -3.19 -2.98
N ASP A 380 18.45 -2.49 -4.09
CA ASP A 380 19.03 -1.17 -4.13
C ASP A 380 18.11 -0.08 -3.55
N GLN A 381 16.78 -0.23 -3.66
CA GLN A 381 15.80 0.72 -3.10
C GLN A 381 15.97 0.93 -1.58
N TRP A 382 16.52 -0.05 -0.86
CA TRP A 382 16.73 0.07 0.60
C TRP A 382 17.83 1.08 0.96
N ALA A 383 18.70 1.48 0.01
CA ALA A 383 19.64 2.57 0.23
C ALA A 383 18.97 3.91 0.57
N LEU A 384 17.69 4.09 0.23
CA LEU A 384 16.88 5.25 0.65
C LEU A 384 16.70 5.31 2.18
N TYR A 385 16.87 4.20 2.88
CA TYR A 385 16.74 4.08 4.35
C TYR A 385 18.06 4.36 5.08
N GLY A 386 19.06 4.97 4.41
CA GLY A 386 20.35 5.31 4.98
C GLY A 386 21.37 4.19 4.88
N ASP A 387 22.52 4.37 5.56
CA ASP A 387 23.69 3.47 5.44
C ASP A 387 23.37 2.02 5.83
N ALA A 388 22.48 1.82 6.83
CA ALA A 388 22.05 0.49 7.25
C ALA A 388 21.21 -0.24 6.19
N GLY A 389 20.64 0.51 5.26
CA GLY A 389 19.86 -0.01 4.13
C GLY A 389 20.70 -0.43 2.92
N VAL A 390 21.99 -0.11 2.87
CA VAL A 390 22.82 -0.34 1.70
C VAL A 390 23.19 -1.82 1.55
N ILE A 391 22.81 -2.41 0.42
CA ILE A 391 23.21 -3.75 0.00
C ILE A 391 24.26 -3.63 -1.10
N SER A 392 25.46 -4.18 -0.88
CA SER A 392 26.53 -4.06 -1.86
C SER A 392 26.21 -4.82 -3.16
N GLU A 393 26.68 -4.28 -4.27
CA GLU A 393 26.56 -4.90 -5.60
C GLU A 393 27.06 -6.36 -5.62
N GLN A 394 28.15 -6.64 -4.88
CA GLN A 394 28.66 -8.02 -4.76
C GLN A 394 27.62 -8.96 -4.15
N ARG A 395 26.86 -8.55 -3.12
CA ARG A 395 25.82 -9.37 -2.48
C ARG A 395 24.64 -9.56 -3.43
N VAL A 396 24.25 -8.52 -4.16
CA VAL A 396 23.21 -8.59 -5.18
C VAL A 396 23.58 -9.60 -6.26
N ASN A 397 24.80 -9.50 -6.81
CA ASN A 397 25.29 -10.41 -7.85
C ASN A 397 25.42 -11.86 -7.35
N THR A 398 25.81 -12.06 -6.09
CA THR A 398 25.85 -13.39 -5.45
C THR A 398 24.46 -13.98 -5.36
N TYR A 399 23.48 -13.21 -4.90
CA TYR A 399 22.09 -13.64 -4.81
C TYR A 399 21.52 -14.06 -6.18
N LEU A 400 21.70 -13.20 -7.20
CA LEU A 400 21.24 -13.48 -8.57
C LEU A 400 21.89 -14.73 -9.18
N THR A 401 23.15 -14.98 -8.84
CA THR A 401 23.87 -16.19 -9.28
C THR A 401 23.32 -17.46 -8.62
N ASN A 402 22.98 -17.39 -7.34
CA ASN A 402 22.47 -18.52 -6.56
C ASN A 402 20.98 -18.77 -6.81
N ASN A 403 20.22 -17.73 -7.17
CA ASN A 403 18.78 -17.76 -7.40
C ASN A 403 18.41 -17.26 -8.81
N PRO A 404 18.89 -17.90 -9.88
CA PRO A 404 18.61 -17.46 -11.25
C PRO A 404 17.13 -17.65 -11.61
N PHE A 405 16.64 -16.86 -12.55
CA PHE A 405 15.31 -17.06 -13.10
C PHE A 405 15.22 -18.42 -13.82
N ASN A 406 14.16 -19.18 -13.53
CA ASN A 406 13.94 -20.51 -14.13
C ASN A 406 13.42 -20.38 -15.57
N THR A 407 14.30 -20.11 -16.53
CA THR A 407 13.95 -19.94 -17.95
C THR A 407 13.33 -21.19 -18.56
N ALA A 408 13.68 -22.38 -18.08
CA ALA A 408 13.19 -23.67 -18.56
C ALA A 408 11.89 -24.13 -17.88
N GLY A 409 11.47 -23.45 -16.81
CA GLY A 409 10.28 -23.78 -16.03
C GLY A 409 8.98 -23.61 -16.81
N SER A 410 7.93 -24.26 -16.32
CA SER A 410 6.56 -24.05 -16.76
C SER A 410 6.11 -22.60 -16.52
N PHE A 411 4.95 -22.23 -17.07
CA PHE A 411 4.36 -20.92 -16.79
C PHE A 411 4.13 -20.70 -15.28
N GLU A 412 3.58 -21.70 -14.58
CA GLU A 412 3.29 -21.64 -13.15
C GLU A 412 4.57 -21.51 -12.30
N GLU A 413 5.63 -22.24 -12.62
CA GLU A 413 6.92 -22.12 -11.92
C GLU A 413 7.55 -20.74 -12.11
N LYS A 414 7.40 -20.14 -13.28
CA LYS A 414 7.85 -18.76 -13.55
C LYS A 414 6.99 -17.74 -12.81
N MET A 415 5.67 -17.96 -12.79
CA MET A 415 4.74 -17.11 -12.03
C MET A 415 5.07 -17.15 -10.54
N ASP A 416 5.23 -18.32 -9.95
CA ASP A 416 5.61 -18.47 -8.54
C ASP A 416 6.88 -17.67 -8.24
N GLN A 417 7.93 -17.83 -9.05
CA GLN A 417 9.19 -17.12 -8.84
C GLN A 417 9.03 -15.58 -8.95
N ILE A 418 8.30 -15.08 -9.95
CA ILE A 418 8.05 -13.65 -10.12
C ILE A 418 7.22 -13.09 -8.95
N GLN A 419 6.13 -13.75 -8.59
CA GLN A 419 5.20 -13.24 -7.59
C GLN A 419 5.74 -13.38 -6.16
N THR A 420 6.53 -14.41 -5.88
CA THR A 420 7.23 -14.54 -4.61
C THR A 420 8.28 -13.43 -4.44
N GLN A 421 9.02 -13.10 -5.51
CA GLN A 421 9.91 -11.93 -5.47
C GLN A 421 9.14 -10.63 -5.32
N LYS A 422 7.95 -10.48 -5.92
CA LYS A 422 7.10 -9.31 -5.73
C LYS A 422 6.64 -9.18 -4.27
N TRP A 423 6.28 -10.27 -3.61
CA TRP A 423 5.92 -10.30 -2.19
C TRP A 423 7.07 -9.81 -1.27
N VAL A 424 8.33 -10.09 -1.62
CA VAL A 424 9.49 -9.59 -0.87
C VAL A 424 9.84 -8.14 -1.25
N ALA A 425 9.82 -7.81 -2.56
CA ALA A 425 10.22 -6.49 -3.05
C ALA A 425 9.27 -5.37 -2.60
N LEU A 426 7.99 -5.70 -2.42
CA LEU A 426 6.95 -4.78 -1.96
C LEU A 426 6.73 -4.80 -0.45
N PHE A 427 7.63 -5.42 0.33
CA PHE A 427 7.52 -5.37 1.80
C PHE A 427 7.31 -3.93 2.26
N LEU A 428 6.27 -3.70 3.06
CA LEU A 428 5.70 -2.44 3.52
C LEU A 428 4.69 -1.75 2.54
N ASP A 429 4.44 -2.29 1.33
CA ASP A 429 3.27 -1.96 0.50
C ASP A 429 2.25 -3.13 0.57
N GLU A 430 1.70 -3.35 1.74
CA GLU A 430 0.83 -4.50 2.01
C GLU A 430 -0.46 -4.48 1.20
N TYR A 431 -0.96 -3.31 0.81
CA TYR A 431 -2.15 -3.21 -0.05
C TYR A 431 -1.91 -3.88 -1.40
N GLU A 432 -0.76 -3.61 -2.03
CA GLU A 432 -0.40 -4.23 -3.30
C GLU A 432 -0.02 -5.69 -3.14
N ILE A 433 0.68 -6.06 -2.08
CA ILE A 433 0.98 -7.47 -1.75
C ILE A 433 -0.32 -8.28 -1.64
N PHE A 434 -1.29 -7.78 -0.89
CA PHE A 434 -2.58 -8.44 -0.68
C PHE A 434 -3.39 -8.56 -1.97
N ALA A 435 -3.43 -7.50 -2.76
CA ALA A 435 -4.12 -7.51 -4.04
C ALA A 435 -3.45 -8.47 -5.04
N ASN A 436 -2.12 -8.46 -5.10
CA ASN A 436 -1.37 -9.35 -5.97
C ASN A 436 -1.50 -10.83 -5.57
N TRP A 437 -1.44 -11.12 -4.26
CA TRP A 437 -1.64 -12.48 -3.75
C TRP A 437 -3.04 -13.01 -4.11
N ARG A 438 -4.09 -12.24 -3.93
CA ARG A 438 -5.46 -12.63 -4.30
C ARG A 438 -5.59 -12.90 -5.81
N ARG A 439 -4.87 -12.11 -6.64
CA ARG A 439 -4.88 -12.30 -8.10
C ARG A 439 -4.15 -13.56 -8.54
N THR A 440 -3.06 -13.92 -7.88
CA THR A 440 -2.10 -14.92 -8.39
C THR A 440 -2.03 -16.20 -7.56
N GLY A 441 -2.38 -16.14 -6.28
CA GLY A 441 -2.19 -17.23 -5.33
C GLY A 441 -0.75 -17.40 -4.82
N TYR A 442 0.19 -16.55 -5.26
CA TYR A 442 1.61 -16.67 -4.89
C TYR A 442 2.07 -15.53 -3.96
N PRO A 443 3.01 -15.81 -3.03
CA PRO A 443 3.56 -17.13 -2.72
C PRO A 443 2.51 -18.08 -2.14
N ASP A 444 2.78 -19.39 -2.11
CA ASP A 444 1.91 -20.38 -1.46
C ASP A 444 1.96 -20.18 0.06
N LEU A 445 0.96 -19.46 0.59
CA LEU A 445 0.83 -19.16 2.00
C LEU A 445 -0.08 -20.16 2.69
N ILE A 446 0.42 -20.80 3.75
CA ILE A 446 -0.32 -21.82 4.48
C ILE A 446 -1.10 -21.15 5.62
N PRO A 447 -2.45 -21.06 5.55
CA PRO A 447 -3.23 -20.46 6.61
C PRO A 447 -3.27 -21.34 7.86
N VAL A 448 -3.36 -20.69 9.03
CA VAL A 448 -3.55 -21.37 10.31
C VAL A 448 -4.99 -21.21 10.76
N ASN A 449 -5.68 -22.32 10.99
CA ASN A 449 -7.05 -22.31 11.52
C ASN A 449 -7.05 -22.05 13.04
N TYR A 450 -6.79 -20.83 13.43
CA TYR A 450 -6.76 -20.42 14.84
C TYR A 450 -8.18 -20.44 15.44
N PRO A 451 -8.37 -20.97 16.67
CA PRO A 451 -9.68 -20.99 17.32
C PRO A 451 -10.29 -19.58 17.47
N GLY A 452 -11.53 -19.42 17.07
CA GLY A 452 -12.26 -18.14 17.12
C GLY A 452 -12.10 -17.25 15.88
N ASN A 453 -11.39 -17.70 14.84
CA ASN A 453 -11.27 -16.94 13.58
C ASN A 453 -12.64 -16.77 12.87
N LEU A 454 -12.75 -15.71 12.04
CA LEU A 454 -13.96 -15.36 11.29
C LEU A 454 -14.04 -15.99 9.89
N THR A 455 -13.00 -16.73 9.46
CA THR A 455 -12.82 -17.16 8.07
C THR A 455 -12.92 -18.67 7.88
N GLY A 456 -13.06 -19.44 8.96
CA GLY A 456 -12.97 -20.89 8.92
C GLY A 456 -11.56 -21.38 8.57
N GLY A 457 -10.54 -20.60 8.91
CA GLY A 457 -9.12 -20.91 8.66
C GLY A 457 -8.64 -20.59 7.25
N LYS A 458 -9.37 -19.79 6.49
CA LYS A 458 -8.92 -19.28 5.18
C LYS A 458 -8.27 -17.89 5.35
N ILE A 459 -7.27 -17.61 4.55
CA ILE A 459 -6.74 -16.25 4.47
C ILE A 459 -7.86 -15.31 3.99
N PRO A 460 -8.05 -14.14 4.60
CA PRO A 460 -9.01 -13.15 4.14
C PRO A 460 -8.79 -12.80 2.66
N THR A 461 -9.88 -12.55 1.94
CA THR A 461 -9.86 -12.16 0.52
C THR A 461 -10.53 -10.81 0.27
N ARG A 462 -11.17 -10.21 1.28
CA ARG A 462 -11.86 -8.94 1.17
C ARG A 462 -11.93 -8.24 2.53
N PHE A 463 -11.98 -6.92 2.51
CA PHE A 463 -12.32 -6.13 3.68
C PHE A 463 -13.84 -6.02 3.86
N VAL A 464 -14.28 -5.92 5.10
CA VAL A 464 -15.70 -5.81 5.47
C VAL A 464 -16.08 -4.33 5.47
N LEU A 465 -17.16 -3.99 4.78
CA LEU A 465 -17.75 -2.65 4.81
C LEU A 465 -18.28 -2.33 6.21
N PRO A 466 -18.21 -1.06 6.67
CA PRO A 466 -18.64 -0.70 8.01
C PRO A 466 -20.15 -0.85 8.22
N ASP A 467 -20.53 -1.19 9.43
CA ASP A 467 -21.96 -1.39 9.80
C ASP A 467 -22.79 -0.11 9.64
N SER A 468 -22.17 1.08 9.72
CA SER A 468 -22.81 2.38 9.47
C SER A 468 -23.43 2.48 8.08
N GLU A 469 -22.82 1.88 7.05
CA GLU A 469 -23.36 1.88 5.69
C GLU A 469 -24.73 1.24 5.59
N SER A 470 -24.94 0.18 6.36
CA SER A 470 -26.26 -0.50 6.43
C SER A 470 -27.37 0.36 7.02
N THR A 471 -27.05 1.49 7.66
CA THR A 471 -28.00 2.41 8.28
C THR A 471 -28.03 3.77 7.61
N ILE A 472 -26.88 4.35 7.29
CA ILE A 472 -26.75 5.70 6.72
C ILE A 472 -27.02 5.68 5.21
N ASN A 473 -26.53 4.67 4.50
CA ASN A 473 -26.66 4.51 3.05
C ASN A 473 -27.32 3.18 2.66
N ALA A 474 -28.31 2.76 3.43
CA ALA A 474 -28.87 1.40 3.45
C ALA A 474 -29.32 0.87 2.08
N ALA A 475 -29.92 1.71 1.24
CA ALA A 475 -30.45 1.30 -0.06
C ALA A 475 -29.32 0.96 -1.04
N ASN A 476 -28.34 1.86 -1.20
CA ASN A 476 -27.21 1.68 -2.10
C ASN A 476 -26.25 0.58 -1.59
N TYR A 477 -26.04 0.51 -0.28
CA TYR A 477 -25.28 -0.58 0.35
C TYR A 477 -25.90 -1.95 0.05
N LYS A 478 -27.23 -2.09 0.24
CA LYS A 478 -27.91 -3.34 -0.05
C LYS A 478 -27.84 -3.71 -1.53
N GLU A 479 -28.05 -2.74 -2.42
CA GLU A 479 -27.96 -2.95 -3.87
C GLU A 479 -26.57 -3.48 -4.27
N ALA A 480 -25.49 -2.86 -3.74
CA ALA A 480 -24.13 -3.30 -4.00
C ALA A 480 -23.86 -4.73 -3.53
N LEU A 481 -24.31 -5.10 -2.32
CA LEU A 481 -24.16 -6.47 -1.82
C LEU A 481 -24.96 -7.49 -2.62
N ASP A 482 -26.20 -7.16 -3.00
CA ASP A 482 -27.05 -8.02 -3.83
C ASP A 482 -26.40 -8.24 -5.22
N ARG A 483 -25.83 -7.19 -5.83
CA ARG A 483 -25.16 -7.27 -7.13
C ARG A 483 -23.88 -8.10 -7.05
N GLN A 484 -23.05 -7.90 -6.04
CA GLN A 484 -21.83 -8.67 -5.84
C GLN A 484 -22.13 -10.15 -5.52
N GLY A 485 -23.23 -10.44 -4.83
CA GLY A 485 -23.70 -11.81 -4.57
C GLY A 485 -22.84 -12.63 -3.59
N VAL A 486 -21.85 -12.02 -2.95
CA VAL A 486 -20.84 -12.71 -2.10
C VAL A 486 -20.95 -12.34 -0.61
N GLY A 487 -21.88 -11.44 -0.26
CA GLY A 487 -22.07 -10.96 1.11
C GLY A 487 -20.96 -10.00 1.57
N ASN A 488 -20.98 -9.66 2.87
CA ASN A 488 -20.02 -8.75 3.49
C ASN A 488 -19.19 -9.47 4.57
N ALA A 489 -18.26 -10.31 4.16
CA ALA A 489 -17.39 -11.10 5.03
C ALA A 489 -15.93 -11.02 4.58
N LEU A 490 -15.00 -11.34 5.49
CA LEU A 490 -13.57 -11.39 5.19
C LEU A 490 -13.21 -12.41 4.09
N THR A 491 -14.06 -13.41 3.86
CA THR A 491 -13.91 -14.44 2.83
C THR A 491 -14.71 -14.18 1.55
N SER A 492 -15.38 -13.03 1.46
CA SER A 492 -16.00 -12.59 0.21
C SER A 492 -14.93 -12.23 -0.80
N THR A 493 -15.24 -12.34 -2.10
CA THR A 493 -14.34 -11.95 -3.19
C THR A 493 -14.72 -10.59 -3.79
N VAL A 494 -13.81 -9.96 -4.46
CA VAL A 494 -14.08 -8.78 -5.30
C VAL A 494 -14.21 -9.21 -6.77
N TRP A 495 -14.65 -8.30 -7.65
CA TRP A 495 -14.94 -8.64 -9.05
C TRP A 495 -13.76 -9.25 -9.82
N TRP A 496 -12.55 -8.73 -9.65
CA TRP A 496 -11.35 -9.24 -10.35
C TRP A 496 -10.70 -10.46 -9.65
N ASP A 497 -11.04 -10.73 -8.39
CA ASP A 497 -10.57 -11.88 -7.62
C ASP A 497 -11.46 -13.09 -7.90
N LYS A 498 -11.25 -13.69 -9.05
CA LYS A 498 -11.94 -14.93 -9.46
C LYS A 498 -10.93 -16.06 -9.52
N PRO A 499 -11.27 -17.22 -8.89
CA PRO A 499 -10.42 -18.41 -8.95
C PRO A 499 -10.32 -19.00 -10.35
#